data_af828659f406593a10e5d2e8a83c5f8d
#
_entry.id   af828659f406593a10e5d2e8a83c5f8d
#
_cell.length_a   1.000
_cell.length_b   1.000
_cell.length_c   1.000
_cell.angle_alpha   90.00
_cell.angle_beta   90.00
_cell.angle_gamma   90.00
#
_symmetry.space_group_name_H-M   'P 1'
#
loop_
_entity.id
_entity.type
_entity.pdbx_description
1 polymer ?
#
loop_
_entity_poly.entity_id
_entity_poly.type
_entity_poly.pdbx_seq_one_letter_code
_entity_poly.pdbx_strand_id
1 'polypeptide(L)'
;MCIRDSNEGANSEVENFTLTLGEGIQSAREIYASEEEKGSAVVENGKLVTSFKPYEIKSFALKLKPSSIDSLKTESVPVLLNYDKNIITKKGEKGDFEYTIPSTLVPDEIMANGTLFKLNKGDKNALICQGQKIKLGGNANKLVLLCASMAGDKKASFTLGSKKEEKTVLSAFERFAAWDLYDYGETAYIKSGKIGYEFTHCHKDGEVQFAKQMYFFLVEFELGGENEITLPNDSDIVILSASEVNAPYGKLVSPTYDEVEKRPFTFKLNLKEKIQYAYNKCVWQLHDKDNFIKDNNKGKDY
;
A
#
# COMPACT_ATOMS: atom_id res chain seq x y z
N MET A 1 -22.48 2.35 -13.12
CA MET A 1 -21.71 1.95 -11.94
C MET A 1 -22.55 0.95 -11.17
N CYS A 2 -21.98 -0.19 -10.80
CA CYS A 2 -22.62 -1.17 -9.91
C CYS A 2 -21.98 -1.08 -8.53
N ILE A 3 -22.81 -1.17 -7.51
CA ILE A 3 -22.37 -1.29 -6.11
C ILE A 3 -23.04 -2.50 -5.48
N ARG A 4 -22.36 -3.09 -4.51
CA ARG A 4 -22.91 -4.15 -3.66
C ARG A 4 -22.70 -3.76 -2.21
N ASP A 5 -23.72 -3.98 -1.40
CA ASP A 5 -23.68 -3.74 0.03
C ASP A 5 -24.39 -4.86 0.78
N SER A 6 -24.07 -5.05 2.05
CA SER A 6 -24.60 -6.13 2.88
C SER A 6 -24.82 -5.70 4.32
N ASN A 7 -25.83 -6.29 4.95
CA ASN A 7 -25.99 -6.24 6.40
C ASN A 7 -25.44 -7.53 7.01
N GLU A 8 -24.29 -7.44 7.64
CA GLU A 8 -23.63 -8.56 8.31
C GLU A 8 -24.09 -8.76 9.77
N GLY A 9 -24.97 -7.88 10.27
CA GLY A 9 -25.55 -7.97 11.59
C GLY A 9 -26.61 -9.07 11.69
N ALA A 10 -26.42 -10.03 12.62
CA ALA A 10 -27.24 -11.23 12.75
C ALA A 10 -28.68 -11.01 13.19
N ASN A 11 -28.99 -9.89 13.86
CA ASN A 11 -30.21 -9.78 14.66
C ASN A 11 -31.03 -8.50 14.43
N SER A 12 -30.64 -7.66 13.49
CA SER A 12 -31.35 -6.39 13.26
C SER A 12 -31.53 -6.11 11.77
N GLU A 13 -32.71 -5.64 11.43
CA GLU A 13 -32.97 -5.02 10.15
C GLU A 13 -32.39 -3.61 10.13
N VAL A 14 -31.74 -3.22 9.04
CA VAL A 14 -31.25 -1.86 8.83
C VAL A 14 -32.27 -1.13 7.97
N GLU A 15 -32.99 -0.21 8.57
CA GLU A 15 -33.95 0.62 7.87
C GLU A 15 -33.33 1.95 7.44
N ASN A 16 -33.79 2.49 6.32
CA ASN A 16 -33.42 3.82 5.81
C ASN A 16 -31.91 4.02 5.63
N PHE A 17 -31.21 2.95 5.23
CA PHE A 17 -29.80 3.07 4.84
C PHE A 17 -29.69 4.04 3.66
N THR A 18 -28.75 4.99 3.76
CA THR A 18 -28.57 6.02 2.76
C THR A 18 -27.16 5.98 2.20
N LEU A 19 -27.02 5.75 0.88
CA LEU A 19 -25.77 5.85 0.17
C LEU A 19 -25.66 7.18 -0.55
N THR A 20 -24.56 7.88 -0.33
CA THR A 20 -24.23 9.15 -0.99
C THR A 20 -22.98 8.95 -1.86
N LEU A 21 -23.04 9.43 -3.09
CA LEU A 21 -21.90 9.46 -4.01
C LEU A 21 -21.70 10.89 -4.50
N GLY A 22 -20.48 11.33 -4.61
CA GLY A 22 -20.01 12.66 -5.04
C GLY A 22 -21.07 13.63 -5.59
N GLU A 23 -21.25 13.67 -6.90
CA GLU A 23 -22.21 14.55 -7.59
C GLU A 23 -23.69 14.14 -7.38
N GLY A 24 -23.93 13.01 -6.75
CA GLY A 24 -25.23 12.46 -6.48
C GLY A 24 -25.71 11.44 -7.50
N ILE A 25 -26.72 10.67 -7.11
CA ILE A 25 -27.32 9.61 -7.90
C ILE A 25 -28.52 10.20 -8.67
N GLN A 26 -28.54 10.00 -9.98
CA GLN A 26 -29.66 10.41 -10.84
C GLN A 26 -30.80 9.39 -10.76
N SER A 27 -30.47 8.09 -10.87
CA SER A 27 -31.41 6.96 -10.78
C SER A 27 -30.68 5.71 -10.31
N ALA A 28 -31.46 4.77 -9.77
CA ALA A 28 -30.96 3.47 -9.32
C ALA A 28 -31.96 2.37 -9.68
N ARG A 29 -31.46 1.16 -9.88
CA ARG A 29 -32.25 -0.06 -9.96
C ARG A 29 -31.58 -1.18 -9.19
N GLU A 30 -32.35 -2.01 -8.52
CA GLU A 30 -31.82 -3.21 -7.88
C GLU A 30 -31.57 -4.29 -8.95
N ILE A 31 -30.46 -4.98 -8.85
CA ILE A 31 -30.03 -6.03 -9.78
C ILE A 31 -29.63 -7.29 -9.05
N TYR A 32 -29.70 -8.43 -9.74
CA TYR A 32 -29.09 -9.67 -9.26
C TYR A 32 -27.57 -9.63 -9.38
N ALA A 33 -26.89 -10.60 -8.79
CA ALA A 33 -25.42 -10.75 -8.95
C ALA A 33 -25.01 -11.01 -10.40
N SER A 34 -25.93 -11.49 -11.24
CA SER A 34 -25.82 -11.66 -12.71
C SER A 34 -25.98 -10.35 -13.49
N GLU A 35 -26.19 -9.20 -12.80
CA GLU A 35 -26.50 -7.88 -13.37
C GLU A 35 -27.87 -7.77 -14.05
N GLU A 36 -28.68 -8.81 -14.04
CA GLU A 36 -30.07 -8.76 -14.49
C GLU A 36 -30.93 -7.89 -13.57
N GLU A 37 -31.94 -7.23 -14.14
CA GLU A 37 -32.83 -6.36 -13.38
C GLU A 37 -33.67 -7.17 -12.37
N LYS A 38 -33.67 -6.73 -11.10
CA LYS A 38 -34.47 -7.30 -10.02
C LYS A 38 -35.65 -6.42 -9.66
N GLY A 39 -35.48 -5.10 -9.73
CA GLY A 39 -36.52 -4.14 -9.42
C GLY A 39 -36.03 -2.70 -9.39
N SER A 40 -36.96 -1.77 -9.09
CA SER A 40 -36.63 -0.36 -8.89
C SER A 40 -35.99 -0.13 -7.53
N ALA A 41 -35.16 0.90 -7.43
CA ALA A 41 -34.59 1.39 -6.18
C ALA A 41 -34.95 2.87 -5.95
N VAL A 42 -35.10 3.26 -4.70
CA VAL A 42 -35.51 4.63 -4.32
C VAL A 42 -34.30 5.55 -4.32
N VAL A 43 -34.41 6.68 -5.03
CA VAL A 43 -33.42 7.76 -4.99
C VAL A 43 -34.09 9.04 -4.52
N GLU A 44 -33.64 9.55 -3.38
CA GLU A 44 -34.15 10.79 -2.77
C GLU A 44 -33.02 11.78 -2.61
N ASN A 45 -33.21 13.00 -3.11
CA ASN A 45 -32.22 14.09 -3.01
C ASN A 45 -30.82 13.69 -3.52
N GLY A 46 -30.75 12.84 -4.57
CA GLY A 46 -29.48 12.36 -5.11
C GLY A 46 -28.80 11.28 -4.29
N LYS A 47 -29.49 10.64 -3.38
CA LYS A 47 -29.02 9.55 -2.51
C LYS A 47 -29.86 8.31 -2.74
N LEU A 48 -29.23 7.14 -2.78
CA LEU A 48 -29.95 5.87 -2.74
C LEU A 48 -30.42 5.61 -1.32
N VAL A 49 -31.71 5.33 -1.16
CA VAL A 49 -32.32 4.96 0.12
C VAL A 49 -32.80 3.51 0.02
N THR A 50 -32.41 2.68 0.95
CA THR A 50 -32.79 1.27 0.97
C THR A 50 -32.83 0.74 2.41
N SER A 51 -33.29 -0.51 2.59
CA SER A 51 -33.21 -1.24 3.83
C SER A 51 -32.64 -2.62 3.61
N PHE A 52 -32.10 -3.24 4.64
CA PHE A 52 -31.53 -4.59 4.58
C PHE A 52 -32.11 -5.44 5.71
N LYS A 53 -32.51 -6.67 5.36
CA LYS A 53 -32.76 -7.72 6.34
C LYS A 53 -31.43 -8.25 6.89
N PRO A 54 -31.45 -8.97 8.03
CA PRO A 54 -30.26 -9.65 8.53
C PRO A 54 -29.64 -10.54 7.42
N TYR A 55 -28.32 -10.42 7.24
CA TYR A 55 -27.54 -11.17 6.22
C TYR A 55 -27.96 -10.91 4.77
N GLU A 56 -28.75 -9.90 4.50
CA GLU A 56 -29.16 -9.58 3.13
C GLU A 56 -28.06 -8.84 2.38
N ILE A 57 -27.80 -9.28 1.14
CA ILE A 57 -26.90 -8.64 0.18
C ILE A 57 -27.75 -8.04 -0.93
N LYS A 58 -27.56 -6.78 -1.23
CA LYS A 58 -28.20 -6.09 -2.37
C LYS A 58 -27.17 -5.55 -3.33
N SER A 59 -27.48 -5.61 -4.62
CA SER A 59 -26.69 -5.01 -5.68
C SER A 59 -27.53 -3.99 -6.42
N PHE A 60 -26.91 -2.85 -6.77
CA PHE A 60 -27.59 -1.76 -7.45
C PHE A 60 -26.81 -1.31 -8.67
N ALA A 61 -27.51 -1.11 -9.78
CA ALA A 61 -26.99 -0.36 -10.91
C ALA A 61 -27.39 1.10 -10.77
N LEU A 62 -26.40 1.98 -10.73
CA LEU A 62 -26.58 3.42 -10.49
C LEU A 62 -26.27 4.22 -11.75
N LYS A 63 -27.14 5.19 -12.04
CA LYS A 63 -26.83 6.28 -12.97
C LYS A 63 -26.50 7.51 -12.14
N LEU A 64 -25.28 8.00 -12.25
CA LEU A 64 -24.81 9.19 -11.54
C LEU A 64 -25.22 10.44 -12.33
N LYS A 65 -25.37 11.56 -11.63
CA LYS A 65 -25.44 12.87 -12.27
C LYS A 65 -24.14 13.11 -13.01
N PRO A 66 -24.17 13.86 -14.14
CA PRO A 66 -22.94 14.27 -14.80
C PRO A 66 -22.03 15.01 -13.82
N SER A 67 -20.75 14.67 -13.82
CA SER A 67 -19.78 15.43 -13.05
C SER A 67 -19.63 16.82 -13.66
N SER A 68 -19.65 17.83 -12.81
CA SER A 68 -19.29 19.19 -13.18
C SER A 68 -17.77 19.39 -13.27
N ILE A 69 -17.02 18.38 -12.86
CA ILE A 69 -15.56 18.39 -12.87
C ILE A 69 -15.11 17.81 -14.21
N ASP A 70 -14.51 18.62 -15.06
CA ASP A 70 -13.77 18.16 -16.22
C ASP A 70 -12.74 17.11 -15.78
N SER A 71 -12.46 16.13 -16.63
CA SER A 71 -11.54 15.04 -16.31
C SER A 71 -10.23 15.62 -15.77
N LEU A 72 -10.04 15.44 -14.46
CA LEU A 72 -8.88 15.93 -13.75
C LEU A 72 -7.68 15.11 -14.24
N LYS A 73 -6.84 15.70 -15.09
CA LYS A 73 -5.60 15.07 -15.53
C LYS A 73 -4.53 15.34 -14.48
N THR A 74 -3.99 14.27 -13.94
CA THR A 74 -2.75 14.34 -13.15
C THR A 74 -1.59 14.37 -14.12
N GLU A 75 -0.78 15.41 -14.05
CA GLU A 75 0.46 15.53 -14.82
C GLU A 75 1.63 15.23 -13.90
N SER A 76 2.50 14.31 -14.33
CA SER A 76 3.69 13.92 -13.58
C SER A 76 4.93 14.22 -14.39
N VAL A 77 5.89 14.89 -13.77
CA VAL A 77 7.20 15.16 -14.36
C VAL A 77 8.27 14.48 -13.49
N PRO A 78 8.97 13.46 -14.03
CA PRO A 78 10.06 12.81 -13.28
C PRO A 78 11.15 13.82 -12.92
N VAL A 79 11.61 13.74 -11.66
CA VAL A 79 12.70 14.55 -11.12
C VAL A 79 14.03 13.89 -11.45
N LEU A 80 14.99 14.66 -11.91
CA LEU A 80 16.34 14.16 -12.14
C LEU A 80 17.05 13.94 -10.81
N LEU A 81 17.43 12.69 -10.55
CA LEU A 81 18.18 12.29 -9.35
C LEU A 81 19.62 11.99 -9.69
N ASN A 82 20.54 12.39 -8.81
CA ASN A 82 21.96 12.06 -8.89
C ASN A 82 22.21 10.71 -8.20
N TYR A 83 21.90 9.62 -8.90
CA TYR A 83 22.06 8.26 -8.39
C TYR A 83 23.50 7.93 -8.01
N ASP A 84 23.70 7.30 -6.86
CA ASP A 84 25.01 7.02 -6.27
C ASP A 84 25.23 5.54 -5.93
N LYS A 85 24.16 4.72 -5.95
CA LYS A 85 24.18 3.30 -5.62
C LYS A 85 23.59 2.42 -6.72
N ASN A 86 24.00 1.16 -6.73
CA ASN A 86 23.47 0.11 -7.58
C ASN A 86 22.60 -0.85 -6.75
N ILE A 87 21.29 -0.81 -6.96
CA ILE A 87 20.34 -1.77 -6.37
C ILE A 87 19.68 -2.67 -7.42
N ILE A 88 19.72 -2.31 -8.71
CA ILE A 88 19.16 -3.09 -9.81
C ILE A 88 20.29 -3.88 -10.47
N THR A 89 20.26 -5.20 -10.36
CA THR A 89 21.35 -6.08 -10.80
C THR A 89 20.87 -7.15 -11.77
N LYS A 90 21.75 -7.60 -12.64
CA LYS A 90 21.54 -8.84 -13.41
C LYS A 90 21.91 -10.05 -12.55
N LYS A 91 21.43 -11.24 -12.97
CA LYS A 91 21.85 -12.49 -12.35
C LYS A 91 23.38 -12.64 -12.41
N GLY A 92 23.97 -13.01 -11.27
CA GLY A 92 25.44 -13.14 -11.12
C GLY A 92 26.14 -11.82 -10.77
N GLU A 93 25.46 -10.67 -10.79
CA GLU A 93 26.01 -9.37 -10.42
C GLU A 93 25.73 -9.05 -8.97
N LYS A 94 26.71 -8.42 -8.28
CA LYS A 94 26.53 -7.86 -6.94
C LYS A 94 26.23 -6.36 -7.05
N GLY A 95 25.29 -5.89 -6.26
CA GLY A 95 25.02 -4.46 -6.07
C GLY A 95 25.64 -3.93 -4.80
N ASP A 96 25.23 -2.71 -4.44
CA ASP A 96 25.73 -2.02 -3.25
C ASP A 96 24.92 -2.41 -1.97
N PHE A 97 23.92 -3.28 -2.08
CA PHE A 97 23.04 -3.72 -0.99
C PHE A 97 23.07 -5.24 -0.84
N GLU A 98 22.75 -5.72 0.37
CA GLU A 98 22.64 -7.16 0.64
C GLU A 98 21.62 -7.85 -0.28
N TYR A 99 20.49 -7.18 -0.49
CA TYR A 99 19.45 -7.61 -1.43
C TYR A 99 19.30 -6.59 -2.54
N THR A 100 19.21 -7.05 -3.77
CA THR A 100 19.09 -6.21 -4.96
C THR A 100 17.89 -6.63 -5.80
N ILE A 101 17.46 -5.74 -6.68
CA ILE A 101 16.29 -5.92 -7.53
C ILE A 101 16.75 -6.58 -8.84
N PRO A 102 16.17 -7.72 -9.25
CA PRO A 102 16.44 -8.30 -10.56
C PRO A 102 16.09 -7.32 -11.69
N SER A 103 17.05 -7.02 -12.56
CA SER A 103 16.84 -6.07 -13.68
C SER A 103 15.72 -6.48 -14.63
N THR A 104 15.39 -7.78 -14.68
CA THR A 104 14.28 -8.33 -15.47
C THR A 104 12.89 -7.96 -14.92
N LEU A 105 12.80 -7.60 -13.65
CA LEU A 105 11.55 -7.17 -13.00
C LEU A 105 11.31 -5.66 -13.10
N VAL A 106 12.30 -4.91 -13.58
CA VAL A 106 12.26 -3.44 -13.56
C VAL A 106 11.75 -2.93 -14.90
N PRO A 107 10.56 -2.33 -14.98
CA PRO A 107 10.08 -1.63 -16.16
C PRO A 107 10.86 -0.31 -16.35
N ASP A 108 10.73 0.33 -17.50
CA ASP A 108 11.31 1.66 -17.74
C ASP A 108 10.52 2.75 -16.98
N GLU A 109 9.23 2.54 -16.87
CA GLU A 109 8.30 3.46 -16.22
C GLU A 109 7.33 2.69 -15.32
N ILE A 110 6.99 3.30 -14.20
CA ILE A 110 5.96 2.82 -13.26
C ILE A 110 4.88 3.87 -13.15
N MET A 111 3.62 3.44 -13.29
CA MET A 111 2.47 4.26 -12.96
C MET A 111 1.91 3.77 -11.62
N ALA A 112 2.03 4.59 -10.58
CA ALA A 112 1.53 4.27 -9.25
C ALA A 112 0.69 5.43 -8.69
N ASN A 113 -0.54 5.14 -8.29
CA ASN A 113 -1.48 6.13 -7.74
C ASN A 113 -1.59 7.42 -8.60
N GLY A 114 -1.63 7.26 -9.93
CA GLY A 114 -1.70 8.36 -10.88
C GLY A 114 -0.39 9.13 -11.09
N THR A 115 0.71 8.70 -10.47
CA THR A 115 2.03 9.30 -10.60
C THR A 115 2.92 8.44 -11.50
N LEU A 116 3.52 9.05 -12.50
CA LEU A 116 4.48 8.41 -13.40
C LEU A 116 5.89 8.53 -12.82
N PHE A 117 6.58 7.41 -12.69
CA PHE A 117 7.99 7.33 -12.30
C PHE A 117 8.82 6.77 -13.43
N LYS A 118 9.99 7.36 -13.69
CA LYS A 118 11.02 6.78 -14.55
C LYS A 118 12.10 6.13 -13.71
N LEU A 119 12.45 4.90 -14.04
CA LEU A 119 13.50 4.16 -13.35
C LEU A 119 14.80 4.24 -14.14
N ASN A 120 15.89 4.50 -13.43
CA ASN A 120 17.22 4.44 -14.04
C ASN A 120 17.75 2.99 -14.01
N LYS A 121 18.17 2.49 -15.16
CA LYS A 121 18.76 1.13 -15.32
C LYS A 121 20.27 1.17 -15.59
N GLY A 122 20.89 2.32 -15.42
CA GLY A 122 22.34 2.47 -15.52
C GLY A 122 23.08 1.85 -14.34
N ASP A 123 24.41 1.96 -14.35
CA ASP A 123 25.30 1.41 -13.31
C ASP A 123 25.01 1.96 -11.90
N LYS A 124 24.51 3.18 -11.82
CA LYS A 124 23.97 3.79 -10.60
C LYS A 124 22.50 4.05 -10.83
N ASN A 125 21.63 3.42 -10.03
CA ASN A 125 20.20 3.36 -10.27
C ASN A 125 19.35 3.56 -9.00
N ALA A 126 19.99 3.90 -7.88
CA ALA A 126 19.36 4.26 -6.64
C ALA A 126 20.09 5.44 -5.98
N LEU A 127 19.36 6.23 -5.23
CA LEU A 127 19.87 7.34 -4.43
C LEU A 127 19.68 7.03 -2.96
N ILE A 128 20.75 7.02 -2.16
CA ILE A 128 20.63 6.95 -0.70
C ILE A 128 20.50 8.35 -0.10
N CYS A 129 19.78 8.44 1.01
CA CYS A 129 19.60 9.72 1.71
C CYS A 129 20.83 10.05 2.57
N GLN A 130 21.50 11.17 2.26
CA GLN A 130 22.70 11.64 2.95
C GLN A 130 22.65 13.14 3.24
N GLY A 131 21.45 13.71 3.44
CA GLY A 131 21.27 15.13 3.67
C GLY A 131 21.41 16.01 2.42
N GLN A 132 21.51 15.40 1.23
CA GLN A 132 21.65 16.14 -0.02
C GLN A 132 20.34 16.82 -0.42
N LYS A 133 20.48 17.83 -1.29
CA LYS A 133 19.39 18.62 -1.82
C LYS A 133 19.04 18.17 -3.23
N ILE A 134 17.75 18.08 -3.51
CA ILE A 134 17.19 17.81 -4.83
C ILE A 134 16.45 19.06 -5.29
N LYS A 135 16.79 19.55 -6.49
CA LYS A 135 16.10 20.66 -7.13
C LYS A 135 14.78 20.21 -7.72
N LEU A 136 13.77 21.02 -7.56
CA LEU A 136 12.42 20.84 -8.09
C LEU A 136 12.12 21.94 -9.12
N GLY A 137 11.18 21.69 -10.02
CA GLY A 137 10.76 22.65 -11.05
C GLY A 137 9.95 23.82 -10.50
N GLY A 138 9.35 23.68 -9.31
CA GLY A 138 8.61 24.74 -8.61
C GLY A 138 7.20 25.01 -9.15
N ASN A 139 6.73 24.26 -10.15
CA ASN A 139 5.41 24.44 -10.76
C ASN A 139 4.40 23.34 -10.36
N ALA A 140 4.84 22.35 -9.63
CA ALA A 140 3.99 21.27 -9.16
C ALA A 140 3.39 21.61 -7.79
N ASN A 141 2.27 20.98 -7.49
CA ASN A 141 1.64 21.10 -6.18
C ASN A 141 1.96 19.93 -5.24
N LYS A 142 2.63 18.90 -5.77
CA LYS A 142 3.01 17.72 -4.98
C LYS A 142 4.35 17.15 -5.47
N LEU A 143 5.14 16.63 -4.54
CA LEU A 143 6.30 15.77 -4.81
C LEU A 143 5.99 14.37 -4.29
N VAL A 144 6.28 13.36 -5.09
CA VAL A 144 6.13 11.95 -4.69
C VAL A 144 7.46 11.24 -4.87
N LEU A 145 7.95 10.62 -3.80
CA LEU A 145 9.14 9.78 -3.83
C LEU A 145 8.71 8.31 -3.88
N LEU A 146 9.35 7.52 -4.75
CA LEU A 146 9.28 6.07 -4.76
C LEU A 146 10.49 5.57 -3.95
N CYS A 147 10.30 5.26 -2.68
CA CYS A 147 11.38 4.97 -1.76
C CYS A 147 11.03 3.88 -0.74
N ALA A 148 12.06 3.32 -0.12
CA ALA A 148 11.92 2.36 0.97
C ALA A 148 13.14 2.43 1.90
N SER A 149 13.01 1.88 3.10
CA SER A 149 14.14 1.65 4.00
C SER A 149 14.65 0.22 3.86
N MET A 150 15.97 0.06 3.80
CA MET A 150 16.64 -1.24 3.73
C MET A 150 16.86 -1.87 5.12
N ALA A 151 16.59 -1.13 6.21
CA ALA A 151 16.85 -1.55 7.60
C ALA A 151 15.68 -1.32 8.55
N GLY A 152 14.48 -1.82 8.21
CA GLY A 152 13.26 -1.62 9.00
C GLY A 152 12.61 -0.26 8.77
N ASP A 153 11.49 0.01 9.44
CA ASP A 153 10.77 1.28 9.30
C ASP A 153 11.57 2.43 9.93
N LYS A 154 11.64 3.56 9.23
CA LYS A 154 12.37 4.76 9.66
C LYS A 154 11.45 5.97 9.76
N LYS A 155 11.53 6.70 10.86
CA LYS A 155 11.01 8.07 10.94
C LYS A 155 12.09 9.01 10.43
N ALA A 156 11.81 9.70 9.34
CA ALA A 156 12.80 10.52 8.65
C ALA A 156 12.29 11.95 8.46
N SER A 157 13.18 12.92 8.68
CA SER A 157 12.87 14.32 8.50
C SER A 157 13.35 14.82 7.16
N PHE A 158 12.42 15.29 6.34
CA PHE A 158 12.66 15.97 5.09
C PHE A 158 12.46 17.48 5.28
N THR A 159 13.17 18.30 4.53
CA THR A 159 12.98 19.75 4.59
C THR A 159 12.64 20.31 3.22
N LEU A 160 11.48 20.96 3.10
CA LEU A 160 11.00 21.65 1.91
C LEU A 160 11.07 23.15 2.16
N GLY A 161 11.98 23.84 1.47
CA GLY A 161 12.28 25.22 1.78
C GLY A 161 12.64 25.42 3.26
N SER A 162 11.78 26.09 4.02
CA SER A 162 11.93 26.26 5.49
C SER A 162 11.11 25.26 6.32
N LYS A 163 10.22 24.48 5.71
CA LYS A 163 9.32 23.57 6.38
C LYS A 163 9.96 22.20 6.58
N LYS A 164 10.01 21.73 7.80
CA LYS A 164 10.46 20.40 8.15
C LYS A 164 9.27 19.47 8.30
N GLU A 165 9.27 18.35 7.57
CA GLU A 165 8.24 17.32 7.63
C GLU A 165 8.85 15.98 8.05
N GLU A 166 8.26 15.36 9.06
CA GLU A 166 8.60 13.99 9.45
C GLU A 166 7.69 13.02 8.69
N LYS A 167 8.29 12.03 8.03
CA LYS A 167 7.60 10.95 7.31
C LYS A 167 8.10 9.61 7.81
N THR A 168 7.21 8.63 7.82
CA THR A 168 7.60 7.23 8.02
C THR A 168 7.94 6.62 6.67
N VAL A 169 9.19 6.18 6.51
CA VAL A 169 9.63 5.39 5.35
C VAL A 169 9.62 3.93 5.76
N LEU A 170 8.78 3.15 5.09
CA LEU A 170 8.57 1.74 5.44
C LEU A 170 9.71 0.86 4.93
N SER A 171 9.92 -0.25 5.61
CA SER A 171 10.90 -1.26 5.24
C SER A 171 10.59 -1.91 3.90
N ALA A 172 11.61 -2.04 3.04
CA ALA A 172 11.49 -2.71 1.75
C ALA A 172 11.11 -4.21 1.87
N PHE A 173 11.36 -4.83 3.01
CA PHE A 173 11.27 -6.29 3.18
C PHE A 173 10.14 -6.74 4.09
N GLU A 174 9.51 -5.84 4.80
CA GLU A 174 8.42 -6.19 5.68
C GLU A 174 7.11 -6.33 4.90
N ARG A 175 6.35 -7.35 5.25
CA ARG A 175 5.00 -7.52 4.72
C ARG A 175 4.13 -6.34 5.12
N PHE A 176 3.19 -6.01 4.25
CA PHE A 176 2.22 -4.94 4.48
C PHE A 176 1.31 -5.23 5.69
N ALA A 177 1.01 -6.51 5.91
CA ALA A 177 0.42 -7.01 7.15
C ALA A 177 1.31 -8.16 7.65
N ALA A 178 1.74 -8.07 8.89
CA ALA A 178 2.46 -9.17 9.53
C ALA A 178 1.49 -9.94 10.41
N TRP A 179 1.33 -11.20 10.08
CA TRP A 179 0.67 -12.18 10.91
C TRP A 179 1.55 -13.42 10.92
N ASP A 180 2.06 -13.78 12.07
CA ASP A 180 2.69 -15.07 12.24
C ASP A 180 1.62 -16.09 12.57
N LEU A 181 1.30 -16.93 11.60
CA LEU A 181 0.38 -18.06 11.79
C LEU A 181 0.97 -19.13 12.75
N TYR A 182 2.28 -19.08 12.99
CA TYR A 182 3.01 -20.07 13.75
C TYR A 182 3.30 -19.63 15.18
N ASP A 183 3.33 -18.35 15.47
CA ASP A 183 3.46 -17.81 16.82
C ASP A 183 2.21 -17.05 17.27
N TYR A 184 1.29 -17.79 17.86
CA TYR A 184 0.06 -17.21 18.43
C TYR A 184 0.30 -16.24 19.60
N GLY A 185 1.53 -16.04 20.02
CA GLY A 185 1.91 -15.04 21.00
C GLY A 185 2.29 -13.70 20.41
N GLU A 186 2.48 -13.61 19.10
CA GLU A 186 2.78 -12.36 18.44
C GLU A 186 1.55 -11.48 18.28
N THR A 187 1.80 -10.19 18.35
CA THR A 187 0.78 -9.17 18.14
C THR A 187 0.64 -8.90 16.64
N ALA A 188 -0.53 -9.19 16.08
CA ALA A 188 -0.85 -8.79 14.71
C ALA A 188 -0.83 -7.26 14.59
N TYR A 189 -0.31 -6.74 13.49
CA TYR A 189 -0.34 -5.32 13.19
C TYR A 189 -0.58 -5.08 11.69
N ILE A 190 -1.16 -3.93 11.40
CA ILE A 190 -1.34 -3.44 10.04
C ILE A 190 -0.40 -2.25 9.86
N LYS A 191 0.41 -2.27 8.81
CA LYS A 191 1.19 -1.11 8.39
C LYS A 191 0.35 -0.26 7.45
N SER A 192 0.37 1.04 7.66
CA SER A 192 -0.16 2.00 6.69
C SER A 192 0.94 2.43 5.74
N GLY A 193 0.62 2.52 4.47
CA GLY A 193 1.53 2.99 3.44
C GLY A 193 0.97 2.70 2.06
N LYS A 194 1.35 3.53 1.09
CA LYS A 194 0.95 3.35 -0.30
C LYS A 194 2.06 2.61 -1.02
N ILE A 195 1.79 1.38 -1.47
CA ILE A 195 2.74 0.64 -2.30
C ILE A 195 2.85 1.33 -3.65
N GLY A 196 4.06 1.72 -4.01
CA GLY A 196 4.37 2.24 -5.34
C GLY A 196 4.70 1.14 -6.32
N TYR A 197 5.53 0.17 -5.88
CA TYR A 197 5.86 -1.00 -6.69
C TYR A 197 6.30 -2.18 -5.82
N GLU A 198 6.00 -3.37 -6.29
CA GLU A 198 6.36 -4.64 -5.66
C GLU A 198 7.23 -5.47 -6.60
N PHE A 199 8.36 -5.93 -6.09
CA PHE A 199 9.23 -6.89 -6.78
C PHE A 199 9.03 -8.27 -6.16
N THR A 200 8.62 -9.23 -6.98
CA THR A 200 8.20 -10.58 -6.53
C THR A 200 9.33 -11.40 -5.91
N HIS A 201 10.57 -11.06 -6.19
CA HIS A 201 11.75 -11.69 -5.60
C HIS A 201 12.96 -10.75 -5.67
N CYS A 202 14.04 -11.10 -4.97
CA CYS A 202 15.30 -10.34 -4.94
C CYS A 202 16.47 -11.18 -5.42
N HIS A 203 17.61 -10.54 -5.65
CA HIS A 203 18.90 -11.19 -5.66
C HIS A 203 19.63 -10.97 -4.32
N LYS A 204 20.40 -11.97 -3.88
CA LYS A 204 21.41 -11.85 -2.83
C LYS A 204 22.69 -12.45 -3.36
N ASP A 205 23.78 -11.72 -3.29
CA ASP A 205 25.09 -12.14 -3.86
C ASP A 205 25.03 -12.59 -5.33
N GLY A 206 24.11 -12.03 -6.10
CA GLY A 206 23.87 -12.38 -7.51
C GLY A 206 22.94 -13.58 -7.73
N GLU A 207 22.51 -14.27 -6.67
CA GLU A 207 21.62 -15.42 -6.75
C GLU A 207 20.18 -15.04 -6.41
N VAL A 208 19.22 -15.73 -7.04
CA VAL A 208 17.79 -15.47 -6.90
C VAL A 208 17.27 -15.94 -5.54
N GLN A 209 16.53 -15.08 -4.86
CA GLN A 209 15.87 -15.36 -3.58
C GLN A 209 14.35 -15.28 -3.77
N PHE A 210 13.73 -16.36 -4.19
CA PHE A 210 12.30 -16.41 -4.51
C PHE A 210 11.36 -16.14 -3.32
N ALA A 211 11.80 -16.48 -2.11
CA ALA A 211 10.98 -16.27 -0.91
C ALA A 211 11.04 -14.84 -0.36
N LYS A 212 11.84 -13.96 -0.97
CA LYS A 212 12.04 -12.60 -0.48
C LYS A 212 11.54 -11.58 -1.48
N GLN A 213 10.41 -10.98 -1.19
CA GLN A 213 9.83 -9.86 -1.92
C GLN A 213 10.45 -8.54 -1.47
N MET A 214 10.38 -7.53 -2.34
CA MET A 214 10.81 -6.17 -2.02
C MET A 214 9.73 -5.17 -2.43
N TYR A 215 9.45 -4.22 -1.55
CA TYR A 215 8.43 -3.20 -1.75
C TYR A 215 9.06 -1.81 -1.76
N PHE A 216 8.61 -0.95 -2.66
CA PHE A 216 8.87 0.47 -2.62
C PHE A 216 7.56 1.22 -2.47
N PHE A 217 7.57 2.23 -1.62
CA PHE A 217 6.38 2.95 -1.18
C PHE A 217 6.38 4.37 -1.71
N LEU A 218 5.19 4.96 -1.78
CA LEU A 218 5.01 6.36 -2.12
C LEU A 218 5.10 7.20 -0.86
N VAL A 219 6.05 8.14 -0.83
CA VAL A 219 6.13 9.17 0.20
C VAL A 219 5.81 10.50 -0.44
N GLU A 220 4.71 11.12 -0.02
CA GLU A 220 4.13 12.30 -0.63
C GLU A 220 4.38 13.55 0.19
N PHE A 221 4.63 14.67 -0.51
CA PHE A 221 4.80 16.00 0.06
C PHE A 221 3.95 16.98 -0.70
N GLU A 222 3.23 17.83 0.02
CA GLU A 222 2.52 18.96 -0.57
C GLU A 222 3.50 20.11 -0.82
N LEU A 223 3.51 20.62 -2.04
CA LEU A 223 4.36 21.74 -2.44
C LEU A 223 3.57 23.04 -2.45
N GLY A 224 4.12 24.07 -1.86
CA GLY A 224 3.58 25.44 -1.85
C GLY A 224 4.37 26.38 -2.74
N GLY A 225 5.09 25.85 -3.74
CA GLY A 225 5.98 26.60 -4.60
C GLY A 225 7.47 26.43 -4.24
N GLU A 226 7.78 25.47 -3.37
CA GLU A 226 9.16 25.11 -3.05
C GLU A 226 9.86 24.55 -4.28
N ASN A 227 11.10 24.94 -4.48
CA ASN A 227 11.95 24.52 -5.60
C ASN A 227 13.08 23.59 -5.19
N GLU A 228 13.09 23.15 -3.94
CA GLU A 228 14.12 22.28 -3.38
C GLU A 228 13.57 21.44 -2.23
N ILE A 229 14.00 20.18 -2.16
CA ILE A 229 13.84 19.33 -0.99
C ILE A 229 15.21 18.89 -0.48
N THR A 230 15.43 18.97 0.84
CA THR A 230 16.59 18.38 1.51
C THR A 230 16.20 17.03 2.06
N LEU A 231 16.92 15.98 1.67
CA LEU A 231 16.71 14.62 2.14
C LEU A 231 17.21 14.43 3.58
N PRO A 232 16.68 13.43 4.30
CA PRO A 232 17.25 13.06 5.60
C PRO A 232 18.70 12.56 5.47
N ASN A 233 19.45 12.61 6.54
CA ASN A 233 20.78 12.00 6.61
C ASN A 233 20.66 10.58 7.22
N ASP A 234 20.13 9.65 6.42
CA ASP A 234 19.94 8.24 6.79
C ASP A 234 20.17 7.36 5.54
N SER A 235 21.34 6.73 5.47
CA SER A 235 21.77 5.92 4.33
C SER A 235 20.97 4.62 4.13
N ASP A 236 20.14 4.24 5.10
CA ASP A 236 19.25 3.09 4.97
C ASP A 236 18.03 3.43 4.08
N ILE A 237 17.75 4.71 3.88
CA ILE A 237 16.63 5.14 3.01
C ILE A 237 17.12 5.24 1.56
N VAL A 238 16.46 4.48 0.71
CA VAL A 238 16.77 4.36 -0.72
C VAL A 238 15.62 4.91 -1.56
N ILE A 239 15.94 5.79 -2.50
CA ILE A 239 15.00 6.38 -3.46
C ILE A 239 15.30 5.79 -4.84
N LEU A 240 14.32 5.14 -5.47
CA LEU A 240 14.40 4.64 -6.85
C LEU A 240 14.04 5.71 -7.86
N SER A 241 13.06 6.55 -7.54
CA SER A 241 12.59 7.61 -8.42
C SER A 241 11.84 8.65 -7.64
N ALA A 242 11.67 9.83 -8.24
CA ALA A 242 10.86 10.90 -7.73
C ALA A 242 10.10 11.57 -8.88
N SER A 243 8.91 12.09 -8.60
CA SER A 243 8.16 12.88 -9.59
C SER A 243 7.48 14.06 -8.94
N GLU A 244 7.57 15.19 -9.61
CA GLU A 244 6.71 16.33 -9.36
C GLU A 244 5.36 16.07 -10.02
N VAL A 245 4.29 16.33 -9.29
CA VAL A 245 2.94 16.01 -9.70
C VAL A 245 2.10 17.26 -9.63
N ASN A 246 1.43 17.57 -10.73
CA ASN A 246 0.37 18.56 -10.73
C ASN A 246 -0.96 17.80 -10.69
N ALA A 247 -1.42 17.50 -9.48
CA ALA A 247 -2.68 16.84 -9.26
C ALA A 247 -3.77 17.89 -9.08
N PRO A 248 -4.89 17.76 -9.79
CA PRO A 248 -6.03 18.61 -9.54
C PRO A 248 -6.56 18.29 -8.13
N TYR A 249 -6.68 19.29 -7.29
CA TYR A 249 -7.15 19.10 -5.94
C TYR A 249 -8.63 18.72 -5.88
N GLY A 250 -8.85 17.44 -5.56
CA GLY A 250 -10.03 17.07 -4.81
C GLY A 250 -9.56 16.52 -3.48
N LYS A 251 -9.83 17.20 -2.40
CA LYS A 251 -9.62 16.62 -1.09
C LYS A 251 -10.56 15.43 -0.99
N LEU A 252 -10.02 14.21 -0.92
CA LEU A 252 -10.85 13.04 -0.64
C LEU A 252 -11.63 13.32 0.64
N VAL A 253 -12.93 13.19 0.58
CA VAL A 253 -13.83 13.39 1.74
C VAL A 253 -13.51 12.33 2.80
N SER A 254 -13.03 11.17 2.36
CA SER A 254 -12.49 10.11 3.21
C SER A 254 -11.34 9.45 2.45
N PRO A 255 -10.18 9.24 3.05
CA PRO A 255 -9.13 8.44 2.43
C PRO A 255 -9.65 7.02 2.19
N THR A 256 -9.34 6.45 1.04
CA THR A 256 -9.66 5.06 0.72
C THR A 256 -8.87 4.06 1.58
N TYR A 257 -7.87 4.56 2.27
CA TYR A 257 -7.09 3.81 3.26
C TYR A 257 -7.14 4.59 4.56
N ASP A 258 -7.52 3.94 5.64
CA ASP A 258 -7.24 4.49 6.95
C ASP A 258 -5.71 4.60 7.07
N GLU A 259 -5.20 5.80 7.31
CA GLU A 259 -3.83 5.97 7.79
C GLU A 259 -3.81 5.42 9.22
N VAL A 260 -3.86 4.10 9.35
CA VAL A 260 -3.87 3.46 10.63
C VAL A 260 -2.43 3.36 11.09
N GLU A 261 -2.09 4.08 12.15
CA GLU A 261 -0.85 3.84 12.87
C GLU A 261 -0.75 2.36 13.22
N LYS A 262 0.46 1.81 13.18
CA LYS A 262 0.74 0.44 13.63
C LYS A 262 0.11 0.22 15.00
N ARG A 263 -1.01 -0.48 15.05
CA ARG A 263 -1.74 -0.76 16.29
C ARG A 263 -1.53 -2.22 16.63
N PRO A 264 -0.97 -2.53 17.81
CA PRO A 264 -0.95 -3.89 18.28
C PRO A 264 -2.39 -4.38 18.50
N PHE A 265 -2.72 -5.48 17.88
CA PHE A 265 -4.00 -6.15 18.08
C PHE A 265 -3.86 -7.16 19.20
N THR A 266 -4.38 -6.84 20.38
CA THR A 266 -4.29 -7.72 21.56
C THR A 266 -5.62 -8.41 21.80
N PHE A 267 -5.63 -9.73 21.78
CA PHE A 267 -6.75 -10.51 22.25
C PHE A 267 -6.75 -10.54 23.80
N LYS A 268 -7.84 -10.08 24.41
CA LYS A 268 -8.04 -10.26 25.85
C LYS A 268 -8.70 -11.62 26.08
N LEU A 269 -7.89 -12.62 26.35
CA LEU A 269 -8.36 -13.95 26.69
C LEU A 269 -8.62 -14.06 28.20
N ASN A 270 -9.74 -14.68 28.60
CA ASN A 270 -9.95 -15.10 29.97
C ASN A 270 -9.02 -16.28 30.34
N LEU A 271 -8.97 -16.67 31.59
CA LEU A 271 -8.04 -17.71 32.05
C LEU A 271 -8.25 -19.07 31.33
N LYS A 272 -9.51 -19.47 31.11
CA LYS A 272 -9.83 -20.72 30.40
C LYS A 272 -9.36 -20.68 28.95
N GLU A 273 -9.61 -19.58 28.28
CA GLU A 273 -9.16 -19.35 26.90
C GLU A 273 -7.62 -19.34 26.81
N LYS A 274 -6.94 -18.71 27.77
CA LYS A 274 -5.46 -18.72 27.83
C LYS A 274 -4.90 -20.13 27.99
N ILE A 275 -5.52 -20.95 28.84
CA ILE A 275 -5.11 -22.36 29.03
C ILE A 275 -5.35 -23.15 27.74
N GLN A 276 -6.53 -23.01 27.12
CA GLN A 276 -6.84 -23.69 25.86
C GLN A 276 -5.90 -23.24 24.74
N TYR A 277 -5.60 -21.97 24.66
CA TYR A 277 -4.67 -21.40 23.71
C TYR A 277 -3.25 -21.98 23.89
N ALA A 278 -2.74 -22.00 25.12
CA ALA A 278 -1.43 -22.57 25.42
C ALA A 278 -1.37 -24.09 25.08
N TYR A 279 -2.43 -24.83 25.37
CA TYR A 279 -2.53 -26.25 25.01
C TYR A 279 -2.50 -26.43 23.47
N ASN A 280 -3.31 -25.67 22.75
CA ASN A 280 -3.36 -25.76 21.30
C ASN A 280 -2.01 -25.40 20.66
N LYS A 281 -1.33 -24.36 21.18
CA LYS A 281 0.01 -23.96 20.72
C LYS A 281 1.02 -25.10 20.90
N CYS A 282 1.02 -25.75 22.05
CA CYS A 282 1.92 -26.89 22.32
C CYS A 282 1.65 -28.06 21.37
N VAL A 283 0.39 -28.45 21.20
CA VAL A 283 0.00 -29.56 20.31
C VAL A 283 0.41 -29.24 18.87
N TRP A 284 0.19 -28.01 18.43
CA TRP A 284 0.51 -27.59 17.08
C TRP A 284 2.03 -27.56 16.82
N GLN A 285 2.81 -26.99 17.73
CA GLN A 285 4.28 -26.99 17.64
C GLN A 285 4.88 -28.40 17.58
N LEU A 286 4.34 -29.34 18.37
CA LEU A 286 4.77 -30.73 18.32
C LEU A 286 4.46 -31.38 16.97
N HIS A 287 3.26 -31.12 16.43
CA HIS A 287 2.85 -31.66 15.14
C HIS A 287 3.71 -31.12 14.00
N ASP A 288 3.98 -29.82 13.99
CA ASP A 288 4.82 -29.19 12.97
C ASP A 288 6.26 -29.67 13.03
N LYS A 289 6.82 -29.79 14.24
CA LYS A 289 8.14 -30.34 14.46
C LYS A 289 8.27 -31.77 13.91
N ASP A 290 7.25 -32.59 14.10
CA ASP A 290 7.22 -33.96 13.60
C ASP A 290 7.16 -34.00 12.07
N ASN A 291 6.40 -33.11 11.46
CA ASN A 291 6.32 -32.98 10.01
C ASN A 291 7.64 -32.47 9.42
N PHE A 292 8.25 -31.47 10.04
CA PHE A 292 9.55 -30.95 9.64
C PHE A 292 10.65 -32.04 9.70
N ILE A 293 10.68 -32.82 10.77
CA ILE A 293 11.63 -33.93 10.90
C ILE A 293 11.39 -35.01 9.82
N LYS A 294 10.13 -35.35 9.54
CA LYS A 294 9.77 -36.33 8.53
C LYS A 294 10.20 -35.87 7.12
N ASP A 295 10.02 -34.60 6.83
CA ASP A 295 10.34 -34.05 5.50
C ASP A 295 11.83 -33.88 5.30
N ASN A 296 12.58 -33.46 6.30
CA ASN A 296 14.04 -33.41 6.25
C ASN A 296 14.67 -34.81 6.09
N ASN A 297 14.10 -35.83 6.73
CA ASN A 297 14.55 -37.19 6.56
C ASN A 297 14.28 -37.78 5.16
N LYS A 298 13.45 -37.12 4.35
CA LYS A 298 13.20 -37.46 2.96
C LYS A 298 14.14 -36.77 1.96
N GLY A 299 15.13 -36.01 2.44
CA GLY A 299 16.07 -35.28 1.60
C GLY A 299 15.44 -34.15 0.80
N LYS A 300 14.38 -33.55 1.30
CA LYS A 300 13.80 -32.34 0.73
C LYS A 300 14.33 -31.13 1.49
N ASP A 301 15.13 -30.33 0.83
CA ASP A 301 15.51 -29.00 1.29
C ASP A 301 14.31 -28.07 1.07
N TYR A 302 13.92 -27.35 2.11
CA TYR A 302 12.91 -26.28 2.07
C TYR A 302 13.59 -24.94 1.84
#